data_48e65b90b4f0ef482b221860fc3c23ed
#
_entry.id   48e65b90b4f0ef482b221860fc3c23ed
#
_cell.length_a   1.000
_cell.length_b   1.000
_cell.length_c   1.000
_cell.angle_alpha   90.00
_cell.angle_beta   90.00
_cell.angle_gamma   90.00
#
_symmetry.space_group_name_H-M   'P 1'
#
loop_
_entity.id
_entity.type
_entity.pdbx_description
1 polymer ?
#
loop_
_entity_poly.entity_id
_entity_poly.type
_entity_poly.pdbx_seq_one_letter_code
_entity_poly.pdbx_strand_id
1 'polypeptide(L)'
;ITFDKESIQRAELLDTMPRDNFTKTNGGATETYAVGHFKGNTYGKCMLFIYKGNAPYILIQTDTQTMFFNAKDSSMTKQWYEQLCE
;
A
#
# COMPACT_ATOMS: atom_id res chain seq x y z
N ILE A 1 3.06 10.52 2.60
CA ILE A 1 3.29 9.52 3.65
C ILE A 1 4.71 9.66 4.15
N THR A 2 4.85 9.76 5.45
CA THR A 2 6.17 9.80 6.06
C THR A 2 6.28 8.64 7.05
N PHE A 3 7.34 7.85 6.93
CA PHE A 3 7.61 6.76 7.86
C PHE A 3 9.11 6.57 7.97
N ASP A 4 9.54 5.99 9.08
CA ASP A 4 10.95 5.71 9.33
C ASP A 4 11.33 4.41 8.60
N LYS A 5 12.30 4.51 7.71
CA LYS A 5 12.76 3.36 6.94
C LYS A 5 13.29 2.24 7.85
N GLU A 6 13.84 2.60 9.01
CA GLU A 6 14.34 1.61 9.98
C GLU A 6 13.21 0.84 10.66
N SER A 7 12.00 1.36 10.68
CA SER A 7 10.85 0.67 11.27
C SER A 7 10.20 -0.33 10.34
N ILE A 8 10.63 -0.40 9.09
CA ILE A 8 10.05 -1.32 8.10
C ILE A 8 10.47 -2.75 8.44
N GLN A 9 9.46 -3.60 8.70
CA GLN A 9 9.68 -5.02 8.95
C GLN A 9 9.56 -5.84 7.68
N ARG A 10 8.77 -5.36 6.72
CA ARG A 10 8.53 -6.08 5.47
C ARG A 10 8.22 -5.06 4.36
N ALA A 11 8.82 -5.28 3.20
CA ALA A 11 8.53 -4.50 2.00
C ALA A 11 8.44 -5.47 0.83
N GLU A 12 7.34 -5.40 0.07
CA GLU A 12 7.12 -6.27 -1.07
C GLU A 12 6.55 -5.50 -2.24
N LEU A 13 6.86 -5.96 -3.44
CA LEU A 13 6.26 -5.46 -4.67
C LEU A 13 5.25 -6.50 -5.14
N LEU A 14 3.97 -6.10 -5.21
CA LEU A 14 2.87 -7.01 -5.50
C LEU A 14 2.32 -6.72 -6.89
N ASP A 15 2.07 -7.79 -7.67
CA ASP A 15 1.45 -7.64 -8.97
C ASP A 15 -0.06 -7.38 -8.87
N THR A 16 -0.67 -7.80 -7.77
CA THR A 16 -2.09 -7.58 -7.52
C THR A 16 -2.31 -7.24 -6.06
N MET A 17 -3.40 -6.54 -5.76
CA MET A 17 -3.78 -6.31 -4.37
C MET A 17 -4.26 -7.61 -3.74
N PRO A 18 -3.88 -7.88 -2.48
CA PRO A 18 -4.38 -9.07 -1.78
C PRO A 18 -5.89 -9.03 -1.61
N ARG A 19 -6.51 -10.18 -1.63
CA ARG A 19 -7.93 -10.32 -1.36
C ARG A 19 -8.13 -10.46 0.15
N ASP A 20 -8.28 -9.33 0.82
CA ASP A 20 -8.38 -9.31 2.28
C ASP A 20 -9.68 -8.68 2.78
N ASN A 21 -10.65 -8.51 1.90
CA ASN A 21 -11.96 -7.93 2.23
C ASN A 21 -11.81 -6.60 2.98
N PHE A 22 -11.04 -5.69 2.39
CA PHE A 22 -10.81 -4.39 3.01
C PHE A 22 -12.10 -3.62 3.21
N THR A 23 -12.34 -3.16 4.42
CA THR A 23 -13.47 -2.31 4.76
C THR A 23 -12.96 -0.92 5.06
N LYS A 24 -13.54 0.08 4.40
CA LYS A 24 -13.17 1.46 4.60
C LYS A 24 -13.61 1.92 6.00
N THR A 25 -12.67 2.43 6.79
CA THR A 25 -12.95 3.00 8.10
C THR A 25 -12.92 4.52 8.06
N ASN A 26 -12.04 5.10 7.22
CA ASN A 26 -11.95 6.54 7.04
C ASN A 26 -11.23 6.82 5.73
N GLY A 27 -11.80 7.68 4.89
CA GLY A 27 -11.21 8.05 3.62
C GLY A 27 -12.15 7.84 2.46
N GLY A 28 -11.62 7.74 1.25
CA GLY A 28 -12.39 7.61 0.04
C GLY A 28 -11.94 6.46 -0.84
N ALA A 29 -12.88 5.87 -1.56
CA ALA A 29 -12.57 4.87 -2.56
C ALA A 29 -13.50 5.05 -3.74
N THR A 30 -12.93 4.99 -4.95
CA THR A 30 -13.68 5.06 -6.19
C THR A 30 -13.26 3.89 -7.08
N GLU A 31 -13.73 3.87 -8.32
CA GLU A 31 -13.30 2.86 -9.28
C GLU A 31 -11.84 3.01 -9.68
N THR A 32 -11.27 4.22 -9.52
CA THR A 32 -9.90 4.52 -9.94
C THR A 32 -8.90 4.58 -8.82
N TYR A 33 -9.32 4.86 -7.58
CA TYR A 33 -8.38 4.96 -6.48
C TYR A 33 -9.00 4.56 -5.15
N ALA A 34 -8.12 4.29 -4.17
CA ALA A 34 -8.52 4.10 -2.78
C ALA A 34 -7.50 4.81 -1.91
N VAL A 35 -7.97 5.71 -1.05
CA VAL A 35 -7.13 6.55 -0.19
C VAL A 35 -7.74 6.61 1.20
N GLY A 36 -6.92 6.37 2.21
CA GLY A 36 -7.30 6.53 3.60
C GLY A 36 -7.07 5.28 4.44
N HIS A 37 -7.84 5.16 5.50
CA HIS A 37 -7.73 4.06 6.46
C HIS A 37 -8.73 2.96 6.13
N PHE A 38 -8.24 1.73 6.13
CA PHE A 38 -9.04 0.54 5.86
C PHE A 38 -8.71 -0.52 6.88
N LYS A 39 -9.58 -1.51 6.99
CA LYS A 39 -9.38 -2.67 7.85
C LYS A 39 -9.56 -3.93 7.02
N GLY A 40 -8.55 -4.78 7.00
CA GLY A 40 -8.61 -6.07 6.35
C GLY A 40 -8.72 -7.19 7.36
N ASN A 41 -9.12 -8.38 6.88
CA ASN A 41 -9.26 -9.54 7.76
C ASN A 41 -7.89 -10.10 8.19
N THR A 42 -6.94 -10.10 7.28
CA THR A 42 -5.59 -10.65 7.55
C THR A 42 -4.64 -9.56 8.05
N TYR A 43 -4.64 -8.41 7.37
CA TYR A 43 -3.70 -7.35 7.66
C TYR A 43 -4.15 -6.41 8.77
N GLY A 44 -5.44 -6.45 9.16
CA GLY A 44 -5.96 -5.57 10.19
C GLY A 44 -6.00 -4.12 9.70
N LYS A 45 -5.62 -3.19 10.56
CA LYS A 45 -5.61 -1.77 10.22
C LYS A 45 -4.53 -1.49 9.19
N CYS A 46 -4.90 -0.86 8.10
CA CYS A 46 -3.96 -0.50 7.04
C CYS A 46 -4.32 0.83 6.42
N MET A 47 -3.34 1.40 5.73
CA MET A 47 -3.54 2.63 4.96
C MET A 47 -3.38 2.30 3.49
N LEU A 48 -4.29 2.81 2.68
CA LEU A 48 -4.23 2.63 1.23
C LEU A 48 -4.04 3.98 0.55
N PHE A 49 -3.10 4.02 -0.39
CA PHE A 49 -2.87 5.16 -1.28
C PHE A 49 -2.59 4.58 -2.65
N ILE A 50 -3.61 4.02 -3.28
CA ILE A 50 -3.43 3.25 -4.51
C ILE A 50 -4.30 3.78 -5.64
N TYR A 51 -3.74 3.66 -6.85
CA TYR A 51 -4.49 3.79 -8.10
C TYR A 51 -4.85 2.37 -8.52
N LYS A 52 -6.15 2.08 -8.50
CA LYS A 52 -6.65 0.74 -8.85
C LYS A 52 -6.34 0.41 -10.30
N GLY A 53 -5.90 -0.82 -10.54
CA GLY A 53 -5.58 -1.27 -11.87
C GLY A 53 -4.20 -0.86 -12.40
N ASN A 54 -3.42 -0.17 -11.59
CA ASN A 54 -2.08 0.30 -11.98
C ASN A 54 -1.00 -0.50 -11.24
N ALA A 55 -1.03 -1.82 -11.39
CA ALA A 55 0.01 -2.67 -10.82
C ALA A 55 1.41 -2.21 -11.31
N PRO A 56 2.47 -2.42 -10.54
CA PRO A 56 2.49 -3.10 -9.26
C PRO A 56 2.09 -2.21 -8.08
N TYR A 57 1.94 -2.85 -6.91
CA TYR A 57 1.64 -2.17 -5.66
C TYR A 57 2.75 -2.44 -4.67
N ILE A 58 3.04 -1.48 -3.81
CA ILE A 58 4.05 -1.63 -2.77
C ILE A 58 3.36 -1.89 -1.44
N LEU A 59 3.76 -2.98 -0.80
CA LEU A 59 3.33 -3.33 0.56
C LEU A 59 4.45 -3.00 1.52
N ILE A 60 4.16 -2.22 2.54
CA ILE A 60 5.10 -1.96 3.63
C ILE A 60 4.42 -2.28 4.95
N GLN A 61 5.08 -3.07 5.76
CA GLN A 61 4.65 -3.35 7.13
C GLN A 61 5.69 -2.83 8.10
N THR A 62 5.23 -2.02 9.05
CA THR A 62 6.04 -1.57 10.17
C THR A 62 5.56 -2.25 11.44
N ASP A 63 6.16 -1.90 12.57
CA ASP A 63 5.76 -2.43 13.86
C ASP A 63 4.36 -1.99 14.30
N THR A 64 3.80 -0.92 13.68
CA THR A 64 2.53 -0.35 14.09
C THR A 64 1.46 -0.37 13.01
N GLN A 65 1.81 -0.52 11.75
CA GLN A 65 0.83 -0.41 10.67
C GLN A 65 1.26 -1.11 9.39
N THR A 66 0.29 -1.33 8.53
CA THR A 66 0.47 -1.86 7.18
C THR A 66 0.04 -0.79 6.18
N MET A 67 0.81 -0.62 5.13
CA MET A 67 0.51 0.37 4.08
C MET A 67 0.61 -0.27 2.71
N PHE A 68 -0.33 0.10 1.83
CA PHE A 68 -0.27 -0.26 0.42
C PHE A 68 -0.28 1.04 -0.37
N PHE A 69 0.65 1.19 -1.29
CA PHE A 69 0.67 2.36 -2.14
C PHE A 69 1.28 2.07 -3.50
N ASN A 70 0.96 2.92 -4.47
CA ASN A 70 1.59 2.90 -5.77
C ASN A 70 1.55 4.29 -6.39
N ALA A 71 2.25 4.44 -7.51
CA ALA A 71 2.17 5.64 -8.32
C ALA A 71 1.19 5.39 -9.47
N LYS A 72 0.78 6.46 -10.12
CA LYS A 72 -0.04 6.38 -11.31
C LYS A 72 0.68 5.69 -12.46
N ASP A 73 2.00 5.78 -12.49
CA ASP A 73 2.87 5.15 -13.47
C ASP A 73 3.57 3.94 -12.85
N SER A 74 3.43 2.78 -13.48
CA SER A 74 4.03 1.53 -13.01
C SER A 74 5.55 1.63 -12.87
N SER A 75 6.21 2.32 -13.80
CA SER A 75 7.66 2.52 -13.75
C SER A 75 8.07 3.29 -12.51
N MET A 76 7.31 4.30 -12.14
CA MET A 76 7.57 5.09 -10.95
C MET A 76 7.39 4.26 -9.69
N THR A 77 6.37 3.41 -9.65
CA THR A 77 6.16 2.51 -8.52
C THR A 77 7.37 1.59 -8.33
N LYS A 78 7.88 1.03 -9.40
CA LYS A 78 9.07 0.16 -9.34
C LYS A 78 10.29 0.91 -8.85
N GLN A 79 10.48 2.16 -9.29
CA GLN A 79 11.57 3.00 -8.82
C GLN A 79 11.47 3.28 -7.33
N TRP A 80 10.28 3.57 -6.84
CA TRP A 80 10.06 3.79 -5.41
C TRP A 80 10.43 2.54 -4.60
N TYR A 81 10.02 1.38 -5.10
CA TYR A 81 10.32 0.12 -4.43
C TYR A 81 11.83 -0.14 -4.37
N GLU A 82 12.53 0.11 -5.46
CA GLU A 82 13.99 -0.05 -5.51
C GLU A 82 14.68 0.86 -4.49
N GLN A 83 14.21 2.09 -4.34
CA GLN A 83 14.75 3.03 -3.35
C GLN A 83 14.51 2.54 -1.92
N LEU A 84 13.39 1.90 -1.66
CA LEU A 84 13.09 1.35 -0.33
C LEU A 84 13.99 0.18 0.03
N CYS A 85 14.44 -0.56 -0.97
CA CYS A 85 15.27 -1.75 -0.76
C CYS A 85 16.77 -1.44 -0.72
N GLU A 86 17.15 -0.19 -0.92
CA GLU A 86 18.56 0.22 -0.84
C GLU A 86 19.10 0.23 0.58
#